data_99083f887e972eca079d215d8f941545
#
_entry.id   99083f887e972eca079d215d8f941545
#
_cell.length_a   1.000
_cell.length_b   1.000
_cell.length_c   1.000
_cell.angle_alpha   90.00
_cell.angle_beta   90.00
_cell.angle_gamma   90.00
#
_symmetry.space_group_name_H-M   'P 1'
#
loop_
_entity.id
_entity.type
_entity.pdbx_description
1 polymer ?
#
loop_
_entity_poly.entity_id
_entity_poly.type
_entity_poly.pdbx_seq_one_letter_code
_entity_poly.pdbx_strand_id
1 'polypeptide(L)'
;MMKEKFGFLMVWLLCLTACSSDKATVVDLQFTNDLLLPHTPVRNQGRTQTCWAYTMASLVESDWLAKGQDTLRLSVMYQVRNKYMRQFERYYYSKGKEEIRNGSLGHTYLQEWKQHGLIPLEVYQGAASGANFHDHRVLLKRLKSLAEKAVEEKNLSLYRSKVEDLLDEYMGKVPERFQYRGQEYTPLSFAASLRLDADRYVELTSFTHHPFYSEFVLEVPDNWEHASFYNLPLDSLESRVKLALSKGQTVAWDGDTSEAGFDYRQGVALYPQSLVTQEDRQQAFERFETTDDHMMHIVGTAHDEKNRFYYILKNSWGKTGPYKGFIYMSQAYFRAKTISVVIR
;
A
#
# COMPACT_ATOMS: atom_id res chain seq x y z
N MET A 1 -88.76 -1.87 9.28
CA MET A 1 -87.62 -2.12 8.40
C MET A 1 -86.41 -1.40 8.96
N MET A 2 -85.59 -2.07 9.83
CA MET A 2 -84.40 -1.58 10.46
C MET A 2 -83.18 -1.97 9.59
N LYS A 3 -82.33 -0.99 9.22
CA LYS A 3 -81.09 -1.22 8.55
C LYS A 3 -79.97 -1.27 9.60
N GLU A 4 -79.42 -2.46 9.79
CA GLU A 4 -78.21 -2.62 10.61
C GLU A 4 -76.98 -2.11 9.84
N LYS A 5 -76.18 -1.28 10.50
CA LYS A 5 -74.86 -0.83 10.02
C LYS A 5 -73.80 -1.69 10.65
N PHE A 6 -73.15 -2.54 9.85
CA PHE A 6 -71.91 -3.22 10.22
C PHE A 6 -70.74 -2.27 10.15
N GLY A 7 -70.13 -1.94 11.32
CA GLY A 7 -68.91 -1.22 11.40
C GLY A 7 -67.69 -2.16 11.29
N PHE A 8 -66.86 -1.96 10.27
CA PHE A 8 -65.62 -2.73 10.07
C PHE A 8 -64.53 -2.05 10.89
N LEU A 9 -64.05 -2.71 11.95
CA LEU A 9 -62.93 -2.25 12.79
C LEU A 9 -61.61 -2.76 12.12
N MET A 10 -60.87 -1.85 11.48
CA MET A 10 -59.59 -2.10 10.87
C MET A 10 -58.48 -2.00 11.93
N VAL A 11 -57.99 -3.13 12.42
CA VAL A 11 -56.86 -3.18 13.37
C VAL A 11 -55.60 -3.04 12.55
N TRP A 12 -54.90 -1.90 12.71
CA TRP A 12 -53.53 -1.68 12.20
C TRP A 12 -52.54 -2.39 13.11
N LEU A 13 -51.96 -3.48 12.59
CA LEU A 13 -50.85 -4.17 13.21
C LEU A 13 -49.57 -3.40 12.86
N LEU A 14 -49.04 -2.57 13.79
CA LEU A 14 -47.74 -1.93 13.70
C LEU A 14 -46.68 -3.01 13.89
N CYS A 15 -46.09 -3.50 12.79
CA CYS A 15 -44.86 -4.26 12.83
C CYS A 15 -43.69 -3.31 13.17
N LEU A 16 -43.31 -3.27 14.43
CA LEU A 16 -42.03 -2.71 14.86
C LEU A 16 -40.92 -3.66 14.39
N THR A 17 -40.35 -3.39 13.23
CA THR A 17 -39.06 -3.98 12.86
C THR A 17 -38.00 -3.36 13.74
N ALA A 18 -37.60 -4.06 14.79
CA ALA A 18 -36.41 -3.72 15.54
C ALA A 18 -35.21 -3.88 14.60
N CYS A 19 -34.64 -2.77 14.12
CA CYS A 19 -33.28 -2.76 13.59
C CYS A 19 -32.36 -3.14 14.75
N SER A 20 -31.98 -4.41 14.83
CA SER A 20 -30.82 -4.82 15.60
C SER A 20 -29.60 -4.21 14.93
N SER A 21 -29.05 -3.15 15.50
CA SER A 21 -27.68 -2.74 15.18
C SER A 21 -26.79 -3.89 15.62
N ASP A 22 -26.28 -4.66 14.68
CA ASP A 22 -25.19 -5.59 14.93
C ASP A 22 -24.03 -4.79 15.51
N LYS A 23 -23.92 -4.81 16.83
CA LYS A 23 -22.70 -4.36 17.51
C LYS A 23 -21.62 -5.34 17.03
N ALA A 24 -20.68 -4.81 16.22
CA ALA A 24 -19.47 -5.55 15.90
C ALA A 24 -18.93 -6.14 17.21
N THR A 25 -18.90 -7.46 17.30
CA THR A 25 -18.35 -8.17 18.45
C THR A 25 -16.89 -7.77 18.54
N VAL A 26 -16.54 -7.06 19.60
CA VAL A 26 -15.14 -6.76 19.91
C VAL A 26 -14.46 -8.11 20.10
N VAL A 27 -13.61 -8.47 19.17
CA VAL A 27 -12.83 -9.70 19.26
C VAL A 27 -11.65 -9.38 20.18
N ASP A 28 -11.75 -9.79 21.45
CA ASP A 28 -10.64 -9.64 22.40
C ASP A 28 -9.61 -10.74 22.08
N LEU A 29 -8.74 -10.46 21.11
CA LEU A 29 -7.63 -11.33 20.75
C LEU A 29 -6.36 -10.85 21.44
N GLN A 30 -5.75 -11.75 22.19
CA GLN A 30 -4.41 -11.53 22.74
C GLN A 30 -3.39 -12.19 21.84
N PHE A 31 -2.34 -11.46 21.48
CA PHE A 31 -1.27 -11.95 20.61
C PHE A 31 0.05 -12.05 21.35
N THR A 32 0.77 -13.13 21.10
CA THR A 32 2.18 -13.30 21.49
C THR A 32 3.03 -13.24 20.21
N ASN A 33 4.00 -12.32 20.17
CA ASN A 33 4.90 -12.22 19.03
C ASN A 33 5.93 -13.35 19.05
N ASP A 34 6.00 -14.14 17.97
CA ASP A 34 7.00 -15.18 17.78
C ASP A 34 8.29 -14.61 17.19
N LEU A 35 8.12 -13.65 16.28
CA LEU A 35 9.20 -12.96 15.57
C LEU A 35 8.82 -11.50 15.38
N LEU A 36 9.71 -10.59 15.71
CA LEU A 36 9.59 -9.18 15.35
C LEU A 36 10.93 -8.67 14.84
N LEU A 37 10.99 -8.38 13.56
CA LEU A 37 12.21 -7.92 12.87
C LEU A 37 12.42 -6.40 13.07
N PRO A 38 13.66 -5.92 12.97
CA PRO A 38 13.96 -4.49 13.06
C PRO A 38 13.17 -3.69 12.02
N HIS A 39 12.51 -2.64 12.45
CA HIS A 39 11.74 -1.74 11.60
C HIS A 39 11.70 -0.33 12.17
N THR A 40 11.47 0.66 11.31
CA THR A 40 11.27 2.05 11.71
C THR A 40 9.86 2.29 12.25
N PRO A 41 9.61 3.39 13.00
CA PRO A 41 8.29 3.70 13.52
C PRO A 41 7.20 3.82 12.46
N VAL A 42 5.95 3.53 12.86
CA VAL A 42 4.75 3.74 12.02
C VAL A 42 4.64 5.21 11.63
N ARG A 43 4.38 5.46 10.35
CA ARG A 43 4.17 6.79 9.75
C ARG A 43 2.73 6.97 9.31
N ASN A 44 2.35 8.20 8.94
CA ASN A 44 1.01 8.51 8.44
C ASN A 44 1.12 9.07 7.00
N GLN A 45 0.53 8.37 6.04
CA GLN A 45 0.49 8.78 4.65
C GLN A 45 -0.47 9.96 4.39
N GLY A 46 -1.35 10.27 5.34
CA GLY A 46 -2.35 11.30 5.19
C GLY A 46 -3.40 10.95 4.13
N ARG A 47 -3.77 11.95 3.31
CA ARG A 47 -4.74 11.78 2.22
C ARG A 47 -4.04 11.71 0.86
N THR A 48 -3.09 10.80 0.71
CA THR A 48 -2.24 10.72 -0.48
C THR A 48 -2.43 9.44 -1.29
N GLN A 49 -2.95 8.37 -0.69
CA GLN A 49 -3.02 7.04 -1.32
C GLN A 49 -1.64 6.56 -1.82
N THR A 50 -0.59 6.83 -1.04
CA THR A 50 0.80 6.47 -1.38
C THR A 50 1.34 5.38 -0.48
N CYS A 51 0.48 4.45 -0.03
CA CYS A 51 0.83 3.29 0.80
C CYS A 51 2.02 2.50 0.23
N TRP A 52 2.06 2.31 -1.08
CA TRP A 52 3.15 1.66 -1.79
C TRP A 52 4.52 2.25 -1.46
N ALA A 53 4.64 3.57 -1.47
CA ALA A 53 5.90 4.25 -1.21
C ALA A 53 6.29 4.19 0.28
N TYR A 54 5.31 4.28 1.20
CA TYR A 54 5.55 4.11 2.64
C TYR A 54 5.98 2.69 2.98
N THR A 55 5.36 1.69 2.37
CA THR A 55 5.68 0.28 2.56
C THR A 55 7.07 -0.04 2.04
N MET A 56 7.39 0.37 0.82
CA MET A 56 8.70 0.12 0.22
C MET A 56 9.82 0.86 0.93
N ALA A 57 9.62 2.14 1.30
CA ALA A 57 10.59 2.85 2.13
C ALA A 57 10.85 2.12 3.44
N SER A 58 9.80 1.64 4.12
CA SER A 58 9.91 0.87 5.35
C SER A 58 10.64 -0.46 5.17
N LEU A 59 10.44 -1.16 4.05
CA LEU A 59 11.16 -2.39 3.69
C LEU A 59 12.67 -2.11 3.54
N VAL A 60 13.03 -1.09 2.77
CA VAL A 60 14.44 -0.67 2.56
C VAL A 60 15.10 -0.22 3.87
N GLU A 61 14.37 0.54 4.71
CA GLU A 61 14.81 0.96 6.04
C GLU A 61 15.07 -0.25 6.96
N SER A 62 14.23 -1.29 6.90
CA SER A 62 14.43 -2.52 7.67
C SER A 62 15.64 -3.32 7.19
N ASP A 63 15.90 -3.37 5.88
CA ASP A 63 17.09 -4.00 5.34
C ASP A 63 18.38 -3.27 5.76
N TRP A 64 18.30 -1.96 5.92
CA TRP A 64 19.41 -1.17 6.47
C TRP A 64 19.63 -1.48 7.96
N LEU A 65 18.55 -1.54 8.76
CA LEU A 65 18.64 -1.90 10.18
C LEU A 65 19.15 -3.33 10.41
N ALA A 66 18.77 -4.28 9.54
CA ALA A 66 19.23 -5.66 9.61
C ALA A 66 20.74 -5.82 9.39
N LYS A 67 21.41 -4.81 8.81
CA LYS A 67 22.87 -4.74 8.71
C LYS A 67 23.56 -4.22 9.99
N GLY A 68 22.80 -4.02 11.08
CA GLY A 68 23.32 -3.44 12.32
C GLY A 68 23.65 -1.95 12.23
N GLN A 69 23.05 -1.26 11.28
CA GLN A 69 23.26 0.17 11.09
C GLN A 69 22.30 1.02 11.94
N ASP A 70 22.66 2.28 12.16
CA ASP A 70 21.82 3.26 12.84
C ASP A 70 20.50 3.51 12.11
N THR A 71 19.49 4.00 12.83
CA THR A 71 18.19 4.32 12.26
C THR A 71 18.31 5.27 11.07
N LEU A 72 17.75 4.83 9.94
CA LEU A 72 17.59 5.59 8.73
C LEU A 72 16.10 5.75 8.44
N ARG A 73 15.65 6.95 8.06
CA ARG A 73 14.32 7.19 7.53
C ARG A 73 14.44 7.81 6.15
N LEU A 74 13.79 7.22 5.17
CA LEU A 74 13.80 7.67 3.78
C LEU A 74 12.64 8.62 3.49
N SER A 75 12.88 9.59 2.64
CA SER A 75 11.84 10.46 2.12
C SER A 75 10.94 9.68 1.16
N VAL A 76 9.73 9.38 1.60
CA VAL A 76 8.71 8.76 0.76
C VAL A 76 8.25 9.71 -0.34
N MET A 77 8.09 10.99 0.01
CA MET A 77 7.56 11.99 -0.91
C MET A 77 8.52 12.32 -2.05
N TYR A 78 9.81 12.05 -1.89
CA TYR A 78 10.76 12.16 -3.00
C TYR A 78 10.42 11.19 -4.13
N GLN A 79 10.14 9.93 -3.80
CA GLN A 79 9.75 8.93 -4.79
C GLN A 79 8.36 9.23 -5.39
N VAL A 80 7.42 9.68 -4.57
CA VAL A 80 6.08 10.08 -5.02
C VAL A 80 6.15 11.24 -6.00
N ARG A 81 7.01 12.24 -5.75
CA ARG A 81 7.22 13.37 -6.64
C ARG A 81 7.77 12.92 -8.00
N ASN A 82 8.79 12.08 -8.01
CA ASN A 82 9.39 11.56 -9.25
C ASN A 82 8.36 10.74 -10.04
N LYS A 83 7.59 9.89 -9.37
CA LYS A 83 6.48 9.14 -9.99
C LYS A 83 5.45 10.06 -10.64
N TYR A 84 5.08 11.18 -10.02
CA TYR A 84 4.12 12.13 -10.63
C TYR A 84 4.69 12.77 -11.90
N MET A 85 5.97 13.13 -11.90
CA MET A 85 6.62 13.62 -13.13
C MET A 85 6.62 12.58 -14.24
N ARG A 86 6.98 11.34 -13.92
CA ARG A 86 6.99 10.24 -14.88
C ARG A 86 5.60 9.90 -15.42
N GLN A 87 4.57 9.94 -14.57
CA GLN A 87 3.19 9.75 -15.04
C GLN A 87 2.71 10.89 -15.92
N PHE A 88 3.09 12.14 -15.63
CA PHE A 88 2.81 13.28 -16.52
C PHE A 88 3.41 13.08 -17.90
N GLU A 89 4.67 12.65 -17.99
CA GLU A 89 5.35 12.40 -19.28
C GLU A 89 4.70 11.23 -20.04
N ARG A 90 4.39 10.14 -19.35
CA ARG A 90 3.69 8.99 -19.97
C ARG A 90 2.30 9.38 -20.47
N TYR A 91 1.55 10.16 -19.70
CA TYR A 91 0.26 10.70 -20.14
C TYR A 91 0.40 11.50 -21.43
N TYR A 92 1.41 12.37 -21.52
CA TYR A 92 1.67 13.15 -22.72
C TYR A 92 2.03 12.27 -23.92
N TYR A 93 2.99 11.35 -23.78
CA TYR A 93 3.41 10.47 -24.87
C TYR A 93 2.34 9.48 -25.30
N SER A 94 1.48 9.05 -24.40
CA SER A 94 0.32 8.22 -24.71
C SER A 94 -0.85 9.02 -25.35
N LYS A 95 -0.69 10.33 -25.47
CA LYS A 95 -1.74 11.26 -25.96
C LYS A 95 -3.01 11.20 -25.12
N GLY A 96 -2.83 11.14 -23.78
CA GLY A 96 -3.92 11.12 -22.83
C GLY A 96 -4.60 9.75 -22.61
N LYS A 97 -4.01 8.66 -23.11
CA LYS A 97 -4.58 7.32 -22.97
C LYS A 97 -4.24 6.65 -21.63
N GLU A 98 -3.14 7.03 -21.01
CA GLU A 98 -2.75 6.54 -19.68
C GLU A 98 -3.32 7.44 -18.59
N GLU A 99 -3.44 6.89 -17.38
CA GLU A 99 -3.97 7.64 -16.25
C GLU A 99 -2.85 8.18 -15.35
N ILE A 100 -3.15 9.32 -14.72
CA ILE A 100 -2.38 9.86 -13.59
C ILE A 100 -3.15 9.54 -12.33
N ARG A 101 -2.54 8.78 -11.41
CA ARG A 101 -3.16 8.31 -10.17
C ARG A 101 -2.20 8.38 -8.98
N ASN A 102 -2.71 8.28 -7.76
CA ASN A 102 -1.89 8.24 -6.56
C ASN A 102 -1.29 6.86 -6.30
N GLY A 103 -2.11 5.82 -6.50
CA GLY A 103 -1.72 4.43 -6.29
C GLY A 103 -0.58 3.96 -7.19
N SER A 104 0.09 2.93 -6.76
CA SER A 104 1.15 2.22 -7.47
C SER A 104 1.57 0.98 -6.69
N LEU A 105 2.52 0.20 -7.23
CA LEU A 105 3.06 -1.01 -6.61
C LEU A 105 4.56 -0.89 -6.30
N GLY A 106 5.16 -1.96 -5.79
CA GLY A 106 6.52 -1.95 -5.28
C GLY A 106 7.58 -1.61 -6.32
N HIS A 107 7.44 -2.11 -7.55
CA HIS A 107 8.36 -1.84 -8.65
C HIS A 107 8.51 -0.35 -8.97
N THR A 108 7.46 0.43 -8.80
CA THR A 108 7.53 1.88 -9.00
C THR A 108 8.56 2.51 -8.05
N TYR A 109 8.53 2.16 -6.76
CA TYR A 109 9.52 2.66 -5.81
C TYR A 109 10.94 2.24 -6.18
N LEU A 110 11.12 0.98 -6.57
CA LEU A 110 12.43 0.44 -6.97
C LEU A 110 12.95 1.13 -8.23
N GLN A 111 12.09 1.44 -9.19
CA GLN A 111 12.47 2.16 -10.40
C GLN A 111 12.84 3.62 -10.13
N GLU A 112 12.03 4.33 -9.33
CA GLU A 112 12.37 5.70 -8.93
C GLU A 112 13.69 5.73 -8.15
N TRP A 113 13.93 4.76 -7.26
CA TRP A 113 15.21 4.63 -6.57
C TRP A 113 16.37 4.43 -7.54
N LYS A 114 16.26 3.54 -8.52
CA LYS A 114 17.31 3.30 -9.52
C LYS A 114 17.60 4.53 -10.37
N GLN A 115 16.58 5.26 -10.77
CA GLN A 115 16.72 6.41 -11.67
C GLN A 115 17.12 7.70 -10.95
N HIS A 116 16.59 7.93 -9.77
CA HIS A 116 16.68 9.21 -9.07
C HIS A 116 17.44 9.13 -7.74
N GLY A 117 17.71 7.94 -7.22
CA GLY A 117 18.33 7.74 -5.92
C GLY A 117 17.38 7.87 -4.75
N LEU A 118 17.92 8.15 -3.58
CA LEU A 118 17.20 8.26 -2.31
C LEU A 118 17.62 9.54 -1.58
N ILE A 119 16.71 10.04 -0.73
CA ILE A 119 16.99 11.20 0.16
C ILE A 119 16.51 10.84 1.57
N PRO A 120 17.26 11.20 2.65
CA PRO A 120 16.78 11.09 4.02
C PRO A 120 15.54 11.95 4.27
N LEU A 121 14.64 11.47 5.13
CA LEU A 121 13.40 12.18 5.49
C LEU A 121 13.66 13.57 6.09
N GLU A 122 14.71 13.70 6.92
CA GLU A 122 15.10 14.95 7.55
C GLU A 122 15.62 16.02 6.57
N VAL A 123 16.05 15.57 5.38
CA VAL A 123 16.50 16.47 4.30
C VAL A 123 15.34 16.93 3.43
N TYR A 124 14.41 16.02 3.14
CA TYR A 124 13.26 16.33 2.29
C TYR A 124 12.00 15.64 2.82
N GLN A 125 11.11 16.39 3.42
CA GLN A 125 9.84 15.88 3.96
C GLN A 125 8.75 15.78 2.90
N GLY A 126 8.87 16.53 1.81
CA GLY A 126 7.89 16.55 0.73
C GLY A 126 6.56 17.18 1.13
N ALA A 127 6.61 18.19 1.98
CA ALA A 127 5.45 18.97 2.40
C ALA A 127 5.74 20.45 2.21
N ALA A 128 4.74 21.23 1.81
CA ALA A 128 4.84 22.69 1.80
C ALA A 128 5.15 23.21 3.20
N SER A 129 5.83 24.34 3.28
CA SER A 129 6.19 24.97 4.55
C SER A 129 4.95 25.18 5.45
N GLY A 130 5.00 24.63 6.67
CA GLY A 130 3.92 24.72 7.64
C GLY A 130 2.82 23.66 7.50
N ALA A 131 2.87 22.75 6.53
CA ALA A 131 1.93 21.64 6.41
C ALA A 131 2.31 20.51 7.38
N ASN A 132 1.38 20.19 8.29
CA ASN A 132 1.54 19.08 9.24
C ASN A 132 1.01 17.74 8.69
N PHE A 133 0.51 17.73 7.44
CA PHE A 133 -0.24 16.60 6.91
C PHE A 133 -0.19 16.61 5.37
N HIS A 134 0.09 15.45 4.77
CA HIS A 134 0.08 15.31 3.33
C HIS A 134 -1.35 15.13 2.80
N ASP A 135 -1.75 15.98 1.86
CA ASP A 135 -3.03 15.88 1.13
C ASP A 135 -2.80 16.17 -0.35
N HIS A 136 -2.86 15.15 -1.18
CA HIS A 136 -2.58 15.26 -2.60
C HIS A 136 -3.83 15.36 -3.49
N ARG A 137 -5.03 15.46 -2.91
CA ARG A 137 -6.29 15.50 -3.68
C ARG A 137 -6.35 16.67 -4.65
N VAL A 138 -5.99 17.87 -4.20
CA VAL A 138 -5.98 19.08 -5.06
C VAL A 138 -4.77 19.05 -5.99
N LEU A 139 -3.60 18.65 -5.50
CA LEU A 139 -2.39 18.48 -6.31
C LEU A 139 -2.68 17.58 -7.52
N LEU A 140 -3.26 16.39 -7.29
CA LEU A 140 -3.55 15.44 -8.37
C LEU A 140 -4.54 16.01 -9.40
N LYS A 141 -5.57 16.71 -8.95
CA LYS A 141 -6.53 17.37 -9.85
C LYS A 141 -5.84 18.42 -10.73
N ARG A 142 -4.97 19.25 -10.15
CA ARG A 142 -4.22 20.25 -10.89
C ARG A 142 -3.21 19.61 -11.87
N LEU A 143 -2.52 18.54 -11.43
CA LEU A 143 -1.58 17.79 -12.26
C LEU A 143 -2.27 17.21 -13.52
N LYS A 144 -3.43 16.57 -13.33
CA LYS A 144 -4.25 16.05 -14.45
C LYS A 144 -4.62 17.15 -15.43
N SER A 145 -5.09 18.30 -14.95
CA SER A 145 -5.45 19.43 -15.79
C SER A 145 -4.26 20.00 -16.58
N LEU A 146 -3.05 20.03 -15.98
CA LEU A 146 -1.84 20.43 -16.71
C LEU A 146 -1.45 19.39 -17.76
N ALA A 147 -1.60 18.11 -17.47
CA ALA A 147 -1.31 17.04 -18.42
C ALA A 147 -2.26 17.04 -19.63
N GLU A 148 -3.57 17.27 -19.40
CA GLU A 148 -4.57 17.43 -20.47
C GLU A 148 -4.22 18.60 -21.39
N LYS A 149 -3.91 19.76 -20.81
CA LYS A 149 -3.48 20.94 -21.58
C LYS A 149 -2.17 20.72 -22.33
N ALA A 150 -1.22 19.99 -21.74
CA ALA A 150 0.04 19.67 -22.41
C ALA A 150 -0.21 18.89 -23.71
N VAL A 151 -1.14 17.94 -23.69
CA VAL A 151 -1.53 17.15 -24.88
C VAL A 151 -2.28 18.00 -25.88
N GLU A 152 -3.26 18.81 -25.43
CA GLU A 152 -4.06 19.71 -26.27
C GLU A 152 -3.17 20.71 -27.00
N GLU A 153 -2.28 21.39 -26.28
CA GLU A 153 -1.38 22.41 -26.84
C GLU A 153 -0.10 21.82 -27.48
N LYS A 154 0.10 20.49 -27.38
CA LYS A 154 1.29 19.77 -27.90
C LYS A 154 2.61 20.39 -27.45
N ASN A 155 2.68 20.80 -26.17
CA ASN A 155 3.82 21.52 -25.62
C ASN A 155 4.31 20.90 -24.32
N LEU A 156 5.03 19.77 -24.42
CA LEU A 156 5.60 19.05 -23.27
C LEU A 156 6.52 19.93 -22.42
N SER A 157 7.44 20.67 -23.07
CA SER A 157 8.47 21.45 -22.36
C SER A 157 7.86 22.52 -21.45
N LEU A 158 6.91 23.30 -21.97
CA LEU A 158 6.22 24.32 -21.18
C LEU A 158 5.46 23.72 -19.98
N TYR A 159 4.74 22.63 -20.22
CA TYR A 159 3.93 22.02 -19.18
C TYR A 159 4.75 21.20 -18.20
N ARG A 160 5.90 20.65 -18.58
CA ARG A 160 6.86 20.05 -17.66
C ARG A 160 7.32 21.07 -16.61
N SER A 161 7.72 22.27 -17.01
CA SER A 161 8.07 23.34 -16.06
C SER A 161 6.91 23.70 -15.14
N LYS A 162 5.68 23.84 -15.68
CA LYS A 162 4.49 24.12 -14.86
C LYS A 162 4.18 23.00 -13.85
N VAL A 163 4.44 21.75 -14.22
CA VAL A 163 4.28 20.60 -13.31
C VAL A 163 5.37 20.61 -12.24
N GLU A 164 6.62 20.95 -12.59
CA GLU A 164 7.71 21.13 -11.61
C GLU A 164 7.35 22.23 -10.59
N ASP A 165 6.87 23.38 -11.05
CA ASP A 165 6.41 24.48 -10.19
C ASP A 165 5.24 24.06 -9.29
N LEU A 166 4.27 23.30 -9.83
CA LEU A 166 3.16 22.76 -9.05
C LEU A 166 3.64 21.80 -7.96
N LEU A 167 4.57 20.92 -8.29
CA LEU A 167 5.14 19.99 -7.31
C LEU A 167 5.97 20.73 -6.26
N ASP A 168 6.70 21.79 -6.63
CA ASP A 168 7.40 22.65 -5.68
C ASP A 168 6.46 23.38 -4.74
N GLU A 169 5.30 23.87 -5.25
CA GLU A 169 4.26 24.51 -4.45
C GLU A 169 3.72 23.58 -3.35
N TYR A 170 3.43 22.31 -3.68
CA TYR A 170 2.78 21.37 -2.76
C TYR A 170 3.74 20.54 -1.92
N MET A 171 4.90 20.20 -2.48
CA MET A 171 5.82 19.23 -1.89
C MET A 171 7.17 19.85 -1.50
N GLY A 172 7.37 21.13 -1.82
CA GLY A 172 8.67 21.80 -1.62
C GLY A 172 9.70 21.43 -2.68
N LYS A 173 10.71 22.28 -2.79
CA LYS A 173 11.80 22.10 -3.76
C LYS A 173 12.74 20.98 -3.31
N VAL A 174 13.10 20.08 -4.22
CA VAL A 174 14.06 19.01 -3.96
C VAL A 174 15.47 19.57 -4.02
N PRO A 175 16.32 19.30 -3.01
CA PRO A 175 17.72 19.71 -3.08
C PRO A 175 18.51 18.82 -4.06
N GLU A 176 19.30 19.42 -4.93
CA GLU A 176 20.22 18.70 -5.81
C GLU A 176 21.40 18.08 -5.02
N ARG A 177 21.84 18.78 -3.97
CA ARG A 177 22.88 18.35 -3.02
C ARG A 177 22.41 18.63 -1.60
N PHE A 178 22.84 17.80 -0.67
CA PHE A 178 22.47 17.95 0.74
C PHE A 178 23.54 17.42 1.67
N GLN A 179 23.57 17.97 2.89
CA GLN A 179 24.40 17.46 3.97
C GLN A 179 23.63 16.42 4.78
N TYR A 180 24.25 15.29 5.03
CA TYR A 180 23.70 14.25 5.89
C TYR A 180 24.83 13.60 6.70
N ARG A 181 24.71 13.62 8.03
CA ARG A 181 25.71 13.06 8.96
C ARG A 181 27.14 13.54 8.67
N GLY A 182 27.31 14.85 8.33
CA GLY A 182 28.59 15.47 8.10
C GLY A 182 29.21 15.21 6.71
N GLN A 183 28.50 14.59 5.81
CA GLN A 183 28.94 14.35 4.44
C GLN A 183 27.97 14.94 3.42
N GLU A 184 28.48 15.48 2.32
CA GLU A 184 27.68 15.97 1.20
C GLU A 184 27.32 14.83 0.25
N TYR A 185 26.06 14.83 -0.20
CA TYR A 185 25.51 13.86 -1.13
C TYR A 185 24.65 14.52 -2.20
N THR A 186 24.56 13.85 -3.34
CA THR A 186 23.41 13.90 -4.25
C THR A 186 22.47 12.74 -3.91
N PRO A 187 21.20 12.74 -4.35
CA PRO A 187 20.30 11.59 -4.13
C PRO A 187 20.88 10.25 -4.60
N LEU A 188 21.54 10.22 -5.76
CA LEU A 188 22.18 9.02 -6.30
C LEU A 188 23.37 8.57 -5.47
N SER A 189 24.26 9.48 -5.07
CA SER A 189 25.43 9.14 -4.26
C SER A 189 25.03 8.71 -2.85
N PHE A 190 23.96 9.27 -2.29
CA PHE A 190 23.39 8.80 -1.03
C PHE A 190 22.86 7.39 -1.14
N ALA A 191 22.05 7.09 -2.17
CA ALA A 191 21.53 5.74 -2.42
C ALA A 191 22.69 4.73 -2.55
N ALA A 192 23.73 5.07 -3.31
CA ALA A 192 24.91 4.21 -3.47
C ALA A 192 25.66 3.96 -2.14
N SER A 193 25.71 4.96 -1.25
CA SER A 193 26.38 4.85 0.05
C SER A 193 25.73 3.82 0.98
N LEU A 194 24.42 3.54 0.79
CA LEU A 194 23.69 2.55 1.59
C LEU A 194 24.13 1.10 1.25
N ARG A 195 24.76 0.87 0.11
CA ARG A 195 25.17 -0.46 -0.36
C ARG A 195 23.98 -1.45 -0.33
N LEU A 196 22.79 -0.95 -0.62
CA LEU A 196 21.59 -1.72 -0.90
C LEU A 196 21.40 -1.75 -2.41
N ASP A 197 20.78 -2.82 -2.90
CA ASP A 197 20.62 -3.05 -4.35
C ASP A 197 19.14 -3.25 -4.65
N ALA A 198 18.58 -2.36 -5.45
CA ALA A 198 17.17 -2.40 -5.84
C ALA A 198 16.83 -3.61 -6.72
N ASP A 199 17.81 -4.18 -7.44
CA ASP A 199 17.59 -5.33 -8.31
C ASP A 199 17.48 -6.66 -7.54
N ARG A 200 17.73 -6.64 -6.23
CA ARG A 200 17.55 -7.80 -5.36
C ARG A 200 16.12 -7.99 -4.84
N TYR A 201 15.24 -7.04 -5.07
CA TYR A 201 13.85 -7.14 -4.68
C TYR A 201 13.03 -7.73 -5.82
N VAL A 202 12.25 -8.76 -5.51
CA VAL A 202 11.46 -9.51 -6.48
C VAL A 202 9.98 -9.42 -6.10
N GLU A 203 9.14 -9.13 -7.08
CA GLU A 203 7.69 -9.11 -6.93
C GLU A 203 7.11 -10.47 -7.27
N LEU A 204 6.38 -11.05 -6.32
CA LEU A 204 5.76 -12.37 -6.43
C LEU A 204 4.24 -12.25 -6.34
N THR A 205 3.55 -13.10 -7.08
CA THR A 205 2.09 -13.23 -7.06
C THR A 205 1.67 -14.68 -7.16
N SER A 206 0.36 -14.96 -7.10
CA SER A 206 -0.18 -16.33 -7.16
C SER A 206 -1.56 -16.36 -7.81
N PHE A 207 -1.62 -16.56 -9.13
CA PHE A 207 -2.86 -16.67 -9.89
C PHE A 207 -2.80 -17.77 -10.95
N THR A 208 -3.91 -18.50 -11.15
CA THR A 208 -3.96 -19.68 -12.02
C THR A 208 -4.27 -19.36 -13.48
N HIS A 209 -4.71 -18.15 -13.80
CA HIS A 209 -4.98 -17.73 -15.19
C HIS A 209 -3.71 -17.49 -16.02
N HIS A 210 -2.54 -17.52 -15.37
CA HIS A 210 -1.22 -17.57 -16.01
C HIS A 210 -0.40 -18.75 -15.51
N PRO A 211 0.57 -19.26 -16.29
CA PRO A 211 1.41 -20.38 -15.85
C PRO A 211 2.19 -20.04 -14.59
N PHE A 212 2.28 -20.99 -13.66
CA PHE A 212 3.18 -20.87 -12.52
C PHE A 212 4.65 -20.98 -12.96
N TYR A 213 5.53 -20.41 -12.12
CA TYR A 213 6.98 -20.36 -12.33
C TYR A 213 7.38 -19.58 -13.58
N SER A 214 6.56 -18.61 -13.97
CA SER A 214 6.79 -17.68 -15.07
C SER A 214 6.43 -16.26 -14.65
N GLU A 215 6.87 -15.30 -15.41
CA GLU A 215 6.47 -13.89 -15.24
C GLU A 215 5.29 -13.55 -16.14
N PHE A 216 4.40 -12.70 -15.63
CA PHE A 216 3.32 -12.10 -16.40
C PHE A 216 3.01 -10.69 -15.90
N VAL A 217 2.40 -9.87 -16.74
CA VAL A 217 1.95 -8.53 -16.35
C VAL A 217 0.69 -8.67 -15.50
N LEU A 218 0.79 -8.35 -14.21
CA LEU A 218 -0.33 -8.47 -13.28
C LEU A 218 -1.42 -7.45 -13.62
N GLU A 219 -2.64 -7.94 -13.85
CA GLU A 219 -3.80 -7.16 -14.32
C GLU A 219 -4.53 -6.48 -13.17
N VAL A 220 -3.86 -5.54 -12.52
CA VAL A 220 -4.45 -4.69 -11.47
C VAL A 220 -4.28 -3.21 -11.82
N PRO A 221 -5.21 -2.33 -11.37
CA PRO A 221 -5.19 -0.93 -11.77
C PRO A 221 -3.92 -0.19 -11.38
N ASP A 222 -3.32 -0.49 -10.23
CA ASP A 222 -2.12 0.19 -9.76
C ASP A 222 -0.82 -0.29 -10.42
N ASN A 223 -0.89 -1.36 -11.26
CA ASN A 223 0.19 -1.76 -12.17
C ASN A 223 0.16 -0.95 -13.49
N TRP A 224 0.10 0.38 -13.39
CA TRP A 224 0.06 1.29 -14.53
C TRP A 224 1.34 1.26 -15.39
N GLU A 225 2.41 0.68 -14.88
CA GLU A 225 3.69 0.50 -15.59
C GLU A 225 3.72 -0.77 -16.42
N HIS A 226 2.72 -1.65 -16.26
CA HIS A 226 2.68 -2.99 -16.87
C HIS A 226 3.89 -3.84 -16.49
N ALA A 227 4.31 -3.76 -15.22
CA ALA A 227 5.39 -4.56 -14.70
C ALA A 227 5.00 -6.03 -14.59
N SER A 228 6.00 -6.91 -14.78
CA SER A 228 5.82 -8.34 -14.65
C SER A 228 6.07 -8.81 -13.22
N PHE A 229 5.28 -9.78 -12.78
CA PHE A 229 5.37 -10.44 -11.47
C PHE A 229 5.66 -11.91 -11.66
N TYR A 230 6.52 -12.46 -10.81
CA TYR A 230 6.81 -13.88 -10.84
C TYR A 230 5.70 -14.66 -10.16
N ASN A 231 5.05 -15.56 -10.91
CA ASN A 231 3.86 -16.29 -10.50
C ASN A 231 4.23 -17.61 -9.80
N LEU A 232 3.71 -17.83 -8.61
CA LEU A 232 3.95 -19.03 -7.81
C LEU A 232 2.62 -19.69 -7.39
N PRO A 233 2.59 -21.02 -7.19
CA PRO A 233 1.49 -21.62 -6.43
C PRO A 233 1.36 -20.97 -5.04
N LEU A 234 0.13 -20.87 -4.52
CA LEU A 234 -0.17 -20.17 -3.27
C LEU A 234 0.67 -20.68 -2.08
N ASP A 235 0.83 -21.99 -1.96
CA ASP A 235 1.65 -22.58 -0.89
C ASP A 235 3.15 -22.22 -1.04
N SER A 236 3.62 -22.12 -2.28
CA SER A 236 4.98 -21.68 -2.58
C SER A 236 5.17 -20.20 -2.28
N LEU A 237 4.20 -19.33 -2.63
CA LEU A 237 4.21 -17.92 -2.29
C LEU A 237 4.29 -17.71 -0.77
N GLU A 238 3.41 -18.38 -0.01
CA GLU A 238 3.39 -18.30 1.44
C GLU A 238 4.70 -18.83 2.06
N SER A 239 5.21 -19.94 1.54
CA SER A 239 6.49 -20.52 1.98
C SER A 239 7.67 -19.57 1.75
N ARG A 240 7.68 -18.84 0.62
CA ARG A 240 8.70 -17.81 0.34
C ARG A 240 8.65 -16.66 1.34
N VAL A 241 7.46 -16.20 1.69
CA VAL A 241 7.27 -15.16 2.72
C VAL A 241 7.76 -15.64 4.09
N LYS A 242 7.35 -16.83 4.53
CA LYS A 242 7.80 -17.41 5.80
C LYS A 242 9.32 -17.62 5.84
N LEU A 243 9.90 -18.07 4.72
CA LEU A 243 11.35 -18.23 4.60
C LEU A 243 12.10 -16.90 4.66
N ALA A 244 11.58 -15.83 4.00
CA ALA A 244 12.18 -14.49 4.07
C ALA A 244 12.21 -14.01 5.53
N LEU A 245 11.07 -14.09 6.23
CA LEU A 245 10.97 -13.69 7.63
C LEU A 245 11.91 -14.48 8.53
N SER A 246 12.00 -15.80 8.37
CA SER A 246 12.91 -16.65 9.15
C SER A 246 14.38 -16.33 8.94
N LYS A 247 14.73 -15.74 7.78
CA LYS A 247 16.09 -15.25 7.46
C LYS A 247 16.32 -13.81 7.92
N GLY A 248 15.40 -13.21 8.67
CA GLY A 248 15.52 -11.82 9.13
C GLY A 248 15.19 -10.78 8.07
N GLN A 249 14.52 -11.16 6.98
CA GLN A 249 14.10 -10.26 5.90
C GLN A 249 12.60 -9.96 6.05
N THR A 250 12.25 -8.69 6.10
CA THR A 250 10.86 -8.23 6.10
C THR A 250 10.28 -8.28 4.68
N VAL A 251 8.95 -8.16 4.54
CA VAL A 251 8.24 -8.36 3.27
C VAL A 251 7.26 -7.21 3.03
N ALA A 252 7.25 -6.62 1.86
CA ALA A 252 6.15 -5.74 1.47
C ALA A 252 4.97 -6.60 0.99
N TRP A 253 3.79 -6.32 1.50
CA TRP A 253 2.54 -6.99 1.16
C TRP A 253 1.61 -6.00 0.48
N ASP A 254 0.97 -6.43 -0.57
CA ASP A 254 -0.07 -5.75 -1.29
C ASP A 254 -1.31 -6.62 -1.35
N GLY A 255 -2.49 -6.04 -1.13
CA GLY A 255 -3.73 -6.79 -1.15
C GLY A 255 -4.97 -5.98 -0.79
N ASP A 256 -6.05 -6.72 -0.69
CA ASP A 256 -7.38 -6.18 -0.43
C ASP A 256 -7.58 -5.93 1.07
N THR A 257 -7.98 -4.72 1.40
CA THR A 257 -8.33 -4.26 2.76
C THR A 257 -9.76 -3.71 2.84
N SER A 258 -10.56 -3.86 1.79
CA SER A 258 -11.96 -3.43 1.74
C SER A 258 -12.92 -4.41 2.42
N GLU A 259 -12.42 -5.54 2.87
CA GLU A 259 -13.17 -6.62 3.50
C GLU A 259 -13.67 -6.29 4.92
N ALA A 260 -14.84 -6.82 5.27
CA ALA A 260 -15.40 -6.68 6.62
C ALA A 260 -14.48 -7.23 7.73
N GLY A 261 -13.65 -8.22 7.40
CA GLY A 261 -12.67 -8.82 8.31
C GLY A 261 -11.38 -8.00 8.51
N PHE A 262 -11.18 -6.93 7.71
CA PHE A 262 -10.09 -5.98 7.91
C PHE A 262 -10.53 -4.84 8.82
N ASP A 263 -10.21 -4.92 10.10
CA ASP A 263 -10.54 -3.88 11.08
C ASP A 263 -9.28 -3.22 11.64
N TYR A 264 -8.90 -2.11 11.02
CA TYR A 264 -7.74 -1.33 11.46
C TYR A 264 -7.92 -0.69 12.84
N ARG A 265 -9.17 -0.52 13.32
CA ARG A 265 -9.46 0.04 14.64
C ARG A 265 -9.21 -0.98 15.74
N GLN A 266 -9.50 -2.25 15.46
CA GLN A 266 -9.13 -3.38 16.32
C GLN A 266 -7.72 -3.89 16.04
N GLY A 267 -7.11 -3.50 14.92
CA GLY A 267 -5.75 -3.90 14.51
C GLY A 267 -5.68 -5.36 14.06
N VAL A 268 -6.72 -5.87 13.41
CA VAL A 268 -6.79 -7.25 12.96
C VAL A 268 -7.26 -7.35 11.50
N ALA A 269 -6.81 -8.40 10.82
CA ALA A 269 -7.30 -8.82 9.51
C ALA A 269 -7.64 -10.32 9.57
N LEU A 270 -8.92 -10.62 9.68
CA LEU A 270 -9.45 -11.97 9.88
C LEU A 270 -10.28 -12.40 8.67
N TYR A 271 -10.09 -13.64 8.23
CA TYR A 271 -10.89 -14.22 7.17
C TYR A 271 -11.83 -15.28 7.75
N PRO A 272 -13.12 -15.31 7.34
CA PRO A 272 -14.10 -16.19 7.96
C PRO A 272 -13.77 -17.68 7.83
N GLN A 273 -13.19 -18.08 6.70
CA GLN A 273 -12.78 -19.45 6.44
C GLN A 273 -11.36 -19.69 6.98
N SER A 274 -11.15 -20.80 7.64
CA SER A 274 -9.82 -21.19 8.16
C SER A 274 -8.90 -21.77 7.09
N LEU A 275 -9.47 -22.38 6.05
CA LEU A 275 -8.74 -22.94 4.92
C LEU A 275 -9.10 -22.18 3.66
N VAL A 276 -8.10 -21.63 2.98
CA VAL A 276 -8.23 -20.96 1.68
C VAL A 276 -7.36 -21.70 0.67
N THR A 277 -7.98 -22.17 -0.40
CA THR A 277 -7.31 -22.87 -1.48
C THR A 277 -6.82 -21.92 -2.58
N GLN A 278 -6.02 -22.44 -3.50
CA GLN A 278 -5.61 -21.71 -4.71
C GLN A 278 -6.85 -21.33 -5.56
N GLU A 279 -7.83 -22.21 -5.63
CA GLU A 279 -9.05 -22.01 -6.40
C GLU A 279 -9.94 -20.92 -5.77
N ASP A 280 -10.14 -20.93 -4.45
CA ASP A 280 -10.92 -19.89 -3.76
C ASP A 280 -10.33 -18.50 -4.04
N ARG A 281 -9.01 -18.39 -3.98
CA ARG A 281 -8.28 -17.16 -4.27
C ARG A 281 -8.48 -16.69 -5.72
N GLN A 282 -8.37 -17.61 -6.70
CA GLN A 282 -8.54 -17.30 -8.12
C GLN A 282 -9.95 -16.83 -8.40
N GLN A 283 -10.96 -17.54 -7.90
CA GLN A 283 -12.36 -17.18 -8.09
C GLN A 283 -12.69 -15.81 -7.50
N ALA A 284 -12.17 -15.48 -6.31
CA ALA A 284 -12.38 -14.18 -5.69
C ALA A 284 -11.76 -13.04 -6.53
N PHE A 285 -10.58 -13.26 -7.11
CA PHE A 285 -9.95 -12.29 -8.01
C PHE A 285 -10.76 -12.11 -9.31
N GLU A 286 -11.17 -13.18 -9.96
CA GLU A 286 -11.98 -13.16 -11.21
C GLU A 286 -13.37 -12.53 -11.03
N ARG A 287 -13.92 -12.61 -9.81
CA ARG A 287 -15.21 -11.99 -9.45
C ARG A 287 -15.08 -10.58 -8.92
N PHE A 288 -13.86 -10.02 -8.90
CA PHE A 288 -13.58 -8.70 -8.32
C PHE A 288 -13.94 -8.59 -6.83
N GLU A 289 -13.94 -9.73 -6.13
CA GLU A 289 -14.13 -9.85 -4.68
C GLU A 289 -12.80 -9.68 -3.92
N THR A 290 -11.67 -9.72 -4.64
CA THR A 290 -10.34 -9.39 -4.13
C THR A 290 -9.73 -8.35 -5.05
N THR A 291 -9.44 -7.17 -4.50
CA THR A 291 -8.98 -5.99 -5.24
C THR A 291 -7.60 -5.52 -4.74
N ASP A 292 -6.93 -4.73 -5.55
CA ASP A 292 -5.68 -4.06 -5.22
C ASP A 292 -5.99 -2.73 -4.52
N ASP A 293 -5.90 -2.72 -3.18
CA ASP A 293 -6.33 -1.59 -2.37
C ASP A 293 -5.21 -0.93 -1.57
N HIS A 294 -4.32 -1.73 -0.99
CA HIS A 294 -3.42 -1.21 0.03
C HIS A 294 -2.15 -2.04 0.23
N MET A 295 -1.03 -1.34 0.33
CA MET A 295 0.25 -1.96 0.68
C MET A 295 0.60 -1.74 2.16
N MET A 296 1.07 -2.80 2.82
CA MET A 296 1.59 -2.80 4.19
C MET A 296 2.89 -3.61 4.30
N HIS A 297 3.62 -3.40 5.39
CA HIS A 297 4.93 -3.99 5.60
C HIS A 297 4.86 -5.11 6.64
N ILE A 298 5.04 -6.38 6.23
CA ILE A 298 5.16 -7.53 7.15
C ILE A 298 6.50 -7.48 7.86
N VAL A 299 6.47 -7.29 9.16
CA VAL A 299 7.65 -7.14 10.01
C VAL A 299 7.84 -8.29 11.02
N GLY A 300 6.92 -9.25 11.04
CA GLY A 300 7.03 -10.37 11.99
C GLY A 300 5.86 -11.34 11.91
N THR A 301 5.85 -12.23 12.89
CA THR A 301 4.83 -13.24 13.09
C THR A 301 4.40 -13.33 14.55
N ALA A 302 3.19 -13.81 14.78
CA ALA A 302 2.61 -13.98 16.10
C ALA A 302 1.67 -15.18 16.12
N HIS A 303 1.27 -15.58 17.33
CA HIS A 303 0.15 -16.49 17.55
C HIS A 303 -0.82 -15.93 18.58
N ASP A 304 -2.05 -16.38 18.53
CA ASP A 304 -3.06 -16.07 19.56
C ASP A 304 -3.11 -17.15 20.65
N GLU A 305 -4.01 -16.99 21.63
CA GLU A 305 -4.21 -17.95 22.74
C GLU A 305 -4.62 -19.35 22.27
N LYS A 306 -5.15 -19.49 21.05
CA LYS A 306 -5.51 -20.76 20.42
C LYS A 306 -4.41 -21.31 19.52
N ASN A 307 -3.19 -20.74 19.61
CA ASN A 307 -2.04 -21.08 18.79
C ASN A 307 -2.28 -20.94 17.26
N ARG A 308 -3.17 -20.02 16.85
CA ARG A 308 -3.39 -19.69 15.45
C ARG A 308 -2.33 -18.69 15.01
N PHE A 309 -1.78 -18.90 13.82
CA PHE A 309 -0.69 -18.12 13.25
C PHE A 309 -1.19 -16.79 12.65
N TYR A 310 -0.40 -15.72 12.84
CA TYR A 310 -0.63 -14.39 12.29
C TYR A 310 0.66 -13.77 11.76
N TYR A 311 0.53 -12.99 10.71
CA TYR A 311 1.55 -12.03 10.28
C TYR A 311 1.36 -10.70 11.03
N ILE A 312 2.47 -10.02 11.36
CA ILE A 312 2.45 -8.68 11.95
C ILE A 312 2.77 -7.67 10.84
N LEU A 313 1.79 -6.84 10.47
CA LEU A 313 1.91 -5.84 9.43
C LEU A 313 2.01 -4.44 10.03
N LYS A 314 3.00 -3.68 9.61
CA LYS A 314 3.13 -2.26 9.91
C LYS A 314 2.36 -1.47 8.85
N ASN A 315 1.33 -0.74 9.28
CA ASN A 315 0.49 0.10 8.42
C ASN A 315 1.08 1.52 8.30
N SER A 316 0.52 2.32 7.38
CA SER A 316 0.88 3.72 7.10
C SER A 316 -0.24 4.72 7.41
N TRP A 317 -1.11 4.42 8.36
CA TRP A 317 -2.23 5.30 8.77
C TRP A 317 -2.04 5.93 10.16
N GLY A 318 -0.78 6.05 10.60
CA GLY A 318 -0.44 6.54 11.91
C GLY A 318 -0.62 5.49 13.02
N LYS A 319 -0.35 5.89 14.26
CA LYS A 319 -0.43 5.02 15.43
C LYS A 319 -1.88 4.84 15.89
N THR A 320 -2.71 4.22 15.04
CA THR A 320 -4.12 3.94 15.31
C THR A 320 -4.32 2.57 15.96
N GLY A 321 -5.48 2.37 16.59
CA GLY A 321 -5.87 1.10 17.20
C GLY A 321 -5.03 0.68 18.41
N PRO A 322 -5.34 -0.48 19.01
CA PRO A 322 -4.70 -0.98 20.23
C PRO A 322 -3.22 -1.32 20.00
N TYR A 323 -2.85 -1.72 18.80
CA TYR A 323 -1.49 -2.10 18.43
C TYR A 323 -0.70 -0.96 17.77
N LYS A 324 -1.11 0.31 17.98
CA LYS A 324 -0.38 1.53 17.57
C LYS A 324 0.01 1.54 16.09
N GLY A 325 -0.93 1.12 15.22
CA GLY A 325 -0.77 1.11 13.77
C GLY A 325 -0.22 -0.20 13.19
N PHE A 326 -0.12 -1.25 14.01
CA PHE A 326 0.13 -2.60 13.51
C PHE A 326 -1.18 -3.36 13.34
N ILE A 327 -1.20 -4.29 12.39
CA ILE A 327 -2.32 -5.18 12.06
C ILE A 327 -1.84 -6.63 12.21
N TYR A 328 -2.59 -7.43 12.96
CA TYR A 328 -2.38 -8.87 13.05
C TYR A 328 -3.26 -9.56 12.01
N MET A 329 -2.62 -10.04 10.96
CA MET A 329 -3.29 -10.66 9.80
C MET A 329 -3.25 -12.16 9.93
N SER A 330 -4.42 -12.82 9.97
CA SER A 330 -4.51 -14.28 9.97
C SER A 330 -3.91 -14.88 8.68
N GLN A 331 -3.39 -16.10 8.80
CA GLN A 331 -2.89 -16.85 7.64
C GLN A 331 -3.95 -16.99 6.54
N ALA A 332 -5.20 -17.23 6.92
CA ALA A 332 -6.30 -17.33 5.97
C ALA A 332 -6.56 -16.03 5.22
N TYR A 333 -6.48 -14.87 5.90
CA TYR A 333 -6.60 -13.57 5.25
C TYR A 333 -5.45 -13.32 4.26
N PHE A 334 -4.22 -13.60 4.66
CA PHE A 334 -3.06 -13.53 3.77
C PHE A 334 -3.30 -14.36 2.51
N ARG A 335 -3.72 -15.61 2.65
CA ARG A 335 -3.96 -16.51 1.52
C ARG A 335 -5.08 -16.02 0.60
N ALA A 336 -6.18 -15.51 1.17
CA ALA A 336 -7.34 -15.06 0.40
C ALA A 336 -7.09 -13.73 -0.31
N LYS A 337 -6.46 -12.76 0.38
CA LYS A 337 -6.52 -11.34 0.01
C LYS A 337 -5.19 -10.73 -0.44
N THR A 338 -4.11 -11.50 -0.50
CA THR A 338 -2.84 -11.02 -1.07
C THR A 338 -2.94 -10.84 -2.58
N ILE A 339 -2.63 -9.69 -3.12
CA ILE A 339 -2.43 -9.48 -4.55
C ILE A 339 -0.98 -9.82 -4.91
N SER A 340 -0.04 -9.20 -4.24
CA SER A 340 1.37 -9.44 -4.46
C SER A 340 2.21 -9.28 -3.19
N VAL A 341 3.46 -9.71 -3.25
CA VAL A 341 4.47 -9.41 -2.22
C VAL A 341 5.78 -9.04 -2.86
N VAL A 342 6.58 -8.21 -2.15
CA VAL A 342 7.97 -7.93 -2.53
C VAL A 342 8.88 -8.54 -1.47
N ILE A 343 9.81 -9.36 -1.89
CA ILE A 343 10.87 -9.98 -1.07
C ILE A 343 12.25 -9.65 -1.62
N ARG A 344 13.29 -9.83 -0.79
CA ARG A 344 14.68 -9.66 -1.22
C ARG A 344 15.42 -10.99 -1.37
#